data_5e19dee3f1b86ec9610f7933c3957045
#
_entry.id   5e19dee3f1b86ec9610f7933c3957045
#
_cell.length_a   1.000
_cell.length_b   1.000
_cell.length_c   1.000
_cell.angle_alpha   90.00
_cell.angle_beta   90.00
_cell.angle_gamma   90.00
#
_symmetry.space_group_name_H-M   'P 1'
#
loop_
_entity.id
_entity.type
_entity.pdbx_description
1 polymer ?
#
loop_
_entity_poly.entity_id
_entity_poly.type
_entity_poly.pdbx_seq_one_letter_code
_entity_poly.pdbx_strand_id
1 'polypeptide(L)'
;MEKVDTTSALQPLIKELLVQNKMGIHARPAAMIVRITNRYKCDVFVEKEEEQVNGKSIMGLMMLAAGKDSKVKFIATGDDAAPMLGELETLFARKFDEA
;
A
#
# COMPACT_ATOMS: atom_id res chain seq x y z
N MET A 1 22.41 -23.06 -8.56
CA MET A 1 22.06 -22.71 -8.51
C MET A 1 21.09 -22.41 -8.37
N GLU A 2 20.43 -22.56 -8.18
CA GLU A 2 19.64 -22.33 -8.13
C GLU A 2 18.89 -21.59 -7.50
N LYS A 3 18.68 -21.40 -6.75
CA LYS A 3 18.13 -20.52 -6.02
C LYS A 3 17.67 -19.38 -6.70
N VAL A 4 18.08 -19.19 -7.74
CA VAL A 4 17.69 -18.10 -8.59
C VAL A 4 16.20 -18.07 -8.79
N ASP A 5 15.61 -19.22 -9.00
CA ASP A 5 14.17 -19.28 -9.23
C ASP A 5 13.38 -18.78 -8.05
N THR A 6 13.83 -19.14 -6.87
CA THR A 6 13.15 -18.70 -5.66
C THR A 6 13.18 -17.18 -5.54
N THR A 7 14.33 -16.60 -5.89
CA THR A 7 14.47 -15.16 -5.83
C THR A 7 13.48 -14.46 -6.76
N SER A 8 13.33 -14.98 -7.96
CA SER A 8 12.39 -14.40 -8.90
C SER A 8 10.97 -14.41 -8.37
N ALA A 9 10.58 -15.53 -7.77
CA ALA A 9 9.23 -15.66 -7.24
C ALA A 9 8.96 -14.67 -6.11
N LEU A 10 10.01 -14.16 -5.48
CA LEU A 10 9.85 -13.24 -4.35
C LEU A 10 10.10 -11.79 -4.71
N GLN A 11 10.19 -11.47 -6.00
CA GLN A 11 10.40 -10.10 -6.38
C GLN A 11 9.17 -9.27 -6.08
N PRO A 12 9.37 -8.08 -5.55
CA PRO A 12 8.23 -7.23 -5.18
C PRO A 12 7.53 -6.64 -6.40
N LEU A 13 6.23 -6.46 -6.26
CA LEU A 13 5.46 -5.65 -7.17
C LEU A 13 5.34 -4.27 -6.56
N ILE A 14 5.49 -3.25 -7.38
CA ILE A 14 5.47 -1.88 -6.90
C ILE A 14 4.37 -1.10 -7.60
N LYS A 15 3.59 -0.36 -6.83
CA LYS A 15 2.52 0.46 -7.37
C LYS A 15 2.52 1.80 -6.69
N GLU A 16 2.63 2.86 -7.47
CA GLU A 16 2.57 4.21 -6.92
C GLU A 16 1.15 4.73 -7.06
N LEU A 17 0.58 5.22 -5.97
CA LEU A 17 -0.80 5.68 -5.96
C LEU A 17 -0.88 7.11 -5.46
N LEU A 18 -1.79 7.88 -6.03
CA LEU A 18 -1.98 9.28 -5.70
C LEU A 18 -3.07 9.44 -4.66
N VAL A 19 -2.77 10.18 -3.60
CA VAL A 19 -3.75 10.48 -2.56
C VAL A 19 -4.62 11.62 -3.06
N GLN A 20 -5.89 11.36 -3.28
CA GLN A 20 -6.78 12.33 -3.91
C GLN A 20 -7.83 12.92 -2.99
N ASN A 21 -8.04 12.32 -1.83
CA ASN A 21 -9.04 12.83 -0.90
C ASN A 21 -8.50 14.03 -0.14
N LYS A 22 -9.39 14.90 0.25
CA LYS A 22 -9.03 16.20 0.81
C LYS A 22 -8.16 16.11 2.04
N MET A 23 -8.48 15.20 2.95
CA MET A 23 -7.78 15.11 4.22
C MET A 23 -6.61 14.14 4.24
N GLY A 24 -6.35 13.48 3.11
CA GLY A 24 -5.24 12.56 3.04
C GLY A 24 -5.47 11.28 3.83
N ILE A 25 -4.37 10.57 4.12
CA ILE A 25 -4.46 9.28 4.81
C ILE A 25 -4.50 9.51 6.31
N HIS A 26 -5.66 9.93 6.80
CA HIS A 26 -5.91 10.02 8.23
C HIS A 26 -6.44 8.67 8.73
N ALA A 27 -7.00 8.63 9.93
CA ALA A 27 -7.32 7.34 10.57
C ALA A 27 -8.27 6.47 9.76
N ARG A 28 -9.32 7.04 9.19
CA ARG A 28 -10.30 6.24 8.47
C ARG A 28 -9.73 5.66 7.17
N PRO A 29 -9.11 6.44 6.30
CA PRO A 29 -8.45 5.85 5.13
C PRO A 29 -7.38 4.83 5.51
N ALA A 30 -6.60 5.09 6.55
CA ALA A 30 -5.58 4.13 6.99
C ALA A 30 -6.22 2.79 7.36
N ALA A 31 -7.34 2.86 8.09
CA ALA A 31 -8.06 1.63 8.47
C ALA A 31 -8.60 0.91 7.24
N MET A 32 -9.07 1.64 6.24
CA MET A 32 -9.59 1.03 5.02
C MET A 32 -8.47 0.33 4.25
N ILE A 33 -7.29 0.94 4.21
CA ILE A 33 -6.13 0.32 3.57
C ILE A 33 -5.79 -0.99 4.29
N VAL A 34 -5.70 -0.94 5.62
CA VAL A 34 -5.31 -2.12 6.40
C VAL A 34 -6.35 -3.22 6.28
N ARG A 35 -7.61 -2.87 6.16
CA ARG A 35 -8.65 -3.89 5.98
C ARG A 35 -8.40 -4.68 4.70
N ILE A 36 -7.90 -4.03 3.66
CA ILE A 36 -7.54 -4.72 2.44
C ILE A 36 -6.25 -5.52 2.63
N THR A 37 -5.19 -4.87 3.12
CA THR A 37 -3.88 -5.54 3.18
C THR A 37 -3.89 -6.74 4.11
N ASN A 38 -4.69 -6.68 5.18
CA ASN A 38 -4.74 -7.80 6.13
C ASN A 38 -5.44 -9.04 5.59
N ARG A 39 -6.17 -8.93 4.47
CA ARG A 39 -6.78 -10.10 3.87
C ARG A 39 -5.81 -10.92 3.04
N TYR A 40 -4.61 -10.41 2.84
CA TYR A 40 -3.63 -11.06 1.97
C TYR A 40 -2.42 -11.47 2.77
N LYS A 41 -1.73 -12.51 2.28
CA LYS A 41 -0.55 -13.03 2.98
C LYS A 41 0.72 -12.33 2.58
N CYS A 42 0.72 -11.63 1.45
CA CYS A 42 1.92 -10.97 0.99
C CYS A 42 2.40 -9.94 2.00
N ASP A 43 3.70 -9.69 1.97
CA ASP A 43 4.27 -8.59 2.76
C ASP A 43 4.06 -7.31 1.99
N VAL A 44 3.74 -6.24 2.69
CA VAL A 44 3.51 -4.97 2.01
C VAL A 44 4.08 -3.83 2.83
N PHE A 45 4.86 -2.99 2.14
CA PHE A 45 5.41 -1.77 2.72
C PHE A 45 4.91 -0.59 1.93
N VAL A 46 4.83 0.55 2.58
CA VAL A 46 4.39 1.78 1.93
C VAL A 46 5.45 2.84 2.16
N GLU A 47 5.84 3.49 1.07
CA GLU A 47 6.92 4.44 1.11
C GLU A 47 6.47 5.80 0.62
N LYS A 48 6.91 6.84 1.31
CA LYS A 48 6.71 8.22 0.88
C LYS A 48 7.98 8.98 1.21
N GLU A 49 8.61 9.56 0.19
CA GLU A 49 9.80 10.40 0.41
C GLU A 49 10.85 9.70 1.26
N GLU A 50 11.17 8.49 0.90
CA GLU A 50 12.22 7.70 1.57
C GLU A 50 11.85 7.16 2.95
N GLU A 51 10.65 7.46 3.42
CA GLU A 51 10.18 6.90 4.66
C GLU A 51 9.31 5.69 4.35
N GLN A 52 9.59 4.56 5.00
CA GLN A 52 8.89 3.32 4.69
C GLN A 52 8.24 2.77 5.94
N VAL A 53 6.98 2.36 5.82
CA VAL A 53 6.24 1.80 6.94
C VAL A 53 5.58 0.49 6.51
N ASN A 54 5.13 -0.28 7.49
CA ASN A 54 4.42 -1.53 7.24
C ASN A 54 3.01 -1.22 6.73
N GLY A 55 2.65 -1.75 5.56
CA GLY A 55 1.35 -1.49 4.96
C GLY A 55 0.19 -2.17 5.67
N LYS A 56 0.47 -2.99 6.69
CA LYS A 56 -0.58 -3.61 7.49
C LYS A 56 -0.73 -2.96 8.85
N SER A 57 -0.14 -1.79 9.03
CA SER A 57 -0.18 -1.06 10.29
C SER A 57 -0.90 0.27 10.11
N ILE A 58 -2.03 0.44 10.80
CA ILE A 58 -2.76 1.71 10.75
C ILE A 58 -1.87 2.85 11.23
N MET A 59 -1.18 2.63 12.34
CA MET A 59 -0.30 3.65 12.89
C MET A 59 0.83 4.00 11.94
N GLY A 60 1.42 2.97 11.32
CA GLY A 60 2.49 3.20 10.36
C GLY A 60 2.02 4.07 9.20
N LEU A 61 0.84 3.78 8.66
CA LEU A 61 0.32 4.56 7.55
C LEU A 61 0.06 6.00 7.95
N MET A 62 -0.44 6.22 9.16
CA MET A 62 -0.70 7.58 9.62
C MET A 62 0.60 8.36 9.82
N MET A 63 1.66 7.66 10.20
CA MET A 63 2.95 8.33 10.42
C MET A 63 3.57 8.86 9.15
N LEU A 64 3.16 8.36 7.99
CA LEU A 64 3.66 8.91 6.74
C LEU A 64 3.15 10.32 6.46
N ALA A 65 2.07 10.70 7.13
CA ALA A 65 1.49 12.03 6.97
C ALA A 65 1.23 12.37 5.50
N ALA A 66 0.67 11.39 4.76
CA ALA A 66 0.45 11.58 3.34
C ALA A 66 -0.82 12.38 3.11
N GLY A 67 -0.68 13.63 2.74
CA GLY A 67 -1.80 14.51 2.48
C GLY A 67 -2.27 14.44 1.05
N LYS A 68 -3.23 15.29 0.72
CA LYS A 68 -3.76 15.36 -0.65
C LYS A 68 -2.64 15.64 -1.63
N ASP A 69 -2.70 14.96 -2.76
CA ASP A 69 -1.72 15.08 -3.86
C ASP A 69 -0.38 14.42 -3.59
N SER A 70 -0.22 13.79 -2.43
CA SER A 70 0.98 12.98 -2.18
C SER A 70 0.93 11.71 -3.00
N LYS A 71 2.10 11.22 -3.37
CA LYS A 71 2.21 9.91 -3.99
C LYS A 71 2.81 8.94 -2.98
N VAL A 72 2.18 7.79 -2.84
CA VAL A 72 2.69 6.75 -1.96
C VAL A 72 2.96 5.51 -2.79
N LYS A 73 4.05 4.84 -2.47
CA LYS A 73 4.47 3.68 -3.23
C LYS A 73 4.22 2.42 -2.38
N PHE A 74 3.41 1.53 -2.91
CA PHE A 74 3.16 0.24 -2.26
C PHE A 74 4.11 -0.79 -2.84
N ILE A 75 4.83 -1.47 -1.97
CA ILE A 75 5.81 -2.48 -2.33
C ILE A 75 5.35 -3.78 -1.73
N ALA A 76 4.91 -4.71 -2.56
CA ALA A 76 4.27 -5.93 -2.10
C ALA A 76 4.99 -7.16 -2.62
N THR A 77 5.25 -8.13 -1.75
CA THR A 77 5.96 -9.35 -2.09
C THR A 77 5.16 -10.55 -1.66
N GLY A 78 4.82 -11.41 -2.62
CA GLY A 78 4.06 -12.62 -2.34
C GLY A 78 3.14 -12.96 -3.50
N ASP A 79 2.61 -14.18 -3.46
CA ASP A 79 1.81 -14.69 -4.57
C ASP A 79 0.52 -13.93 -4.77
N ASP A 80 -0.03 -13.36 -3.70
CA ASP A 80 -1.31 -12.67 -3.78
C ASP A 80 -1.16 -11.15 -3.80
N ALA A 81 0.04 -10.66 -4.14
CA ALA A 81 0.28 -9.22 -4.16
C ALA A 81 -0.51 -8.49 -5.25
N ALA A 82 -0.61 -9.08 -6.43
CA ALA A 82 -1.25 -8.40 -7.55
C ALA A 82 -2.71 -8.06 -7.29
N PRO A 83 -3.55 -9.00 -6.84
CA PRO A 83 -4.95 -8.66 -6.56
C PRO A 83 -5.07 -7.65 -5.42
N MET A 84 -4.18 -7.72 -4.44
CA MET A 84 -4.20 -6.75 -3.35
C MET A 84 -3.95 -5.34 -3.87
N LEU A 85 -2.93 -5.19 -4.72
CA LEU A 85 -2.62 -3.88 -5.29
C LEU A 85 -3.77 -3.34 -6.13
N GLY A 86 -4.49 -4.24 -6.83
CA GLY A 86 -5.65 -3.84 -7.60
C GLY A 86 -6.76 -3.27 -6.72
N GLU A 87 -7.00 -3.89 -5.57
CA GLU A 87 -8.02 -3.38 -4.65
C GLU A 87 -7.60 -2.03 -4.07
N LEU A 88 -6.31 -1.88 -3.76
CA LEU A 88 -5.83 -0.60 -3.25
C LEU A 88 -5.96 0.50 -4.29
N GLU A 89 -5.68 0.18 -5.53
CA GLU A 89 -5.81 1.15 -6.61
C GLU A 89 -7.25 1.64 -6.71
N THR A 90 -8.20 0.72 -6.63
CA THR A 90 -9.62 1.08 -6.67
C THR A 90 -10.00 1.95 -5.48
N LEU A 91 -9.50 1.61 -4.30
CA LEU A 91 -9.80 2.39 -3.10
C LEU A 91 -9.28 3.82 -3.22
N PHE A 92 -8.07 3.99 -3.71
CA PHE A 92 -7.49 5.32 -3.90
C PHE A 92 -8.26 6.10 -4.96
N ALA A 93 -8.68 5.43 -6.05
CA ALA A 93 -9.43 6.10 -7.11
C ALA A 93 -10.78 6.60 -6.60
N ARG A 94 -11.37 5.87 -5.65
CA ARG A 94 -12.65 6.28 -5.04
C ARG A 94 -12.46 7.34 -3.97
N LYS A 95 -11.23 7.80 -3.75
CA LYS A 95 -10.91 8.79 -2.73
C LYS A 95 -11.35 8.33 -1.34
N PHE A 96 -11.23 7.02 -1.09
CA PHE A 96 -11.64 6.41 0.20
C PHE A 96 -13.10 6.75 0.53
N ASP A 97 -13.92 6.97 -0.50
CA ASP A 97 -15.34 7.33 -0.36
C ASP A 97 -15.54 8.63 0.45
N GLU A 98 -14.59 9.55 0.35
CA GLU A 98 -14.74 10.88 0.96
C GLU A 98 -14.41 11.96 -0.06
N ALA A 99 -14.58 13.18 0.34
CA ALA A 99 -14.34 14.32 -0.53
C ALA A 99 -12.85 14.50 -0.87
#